data_a71d8fe726ba755453c7034f85bece55
#
_entry.id   a71d8fe726ba755453c7034f85bece55
#
_cell.length_a   1.000
_cell.length_b   1.000
_cell.length_c   1.000
_cell.angle_alpha   90.00
_cell.angle_beta   90.00
_cell.angle_gamma   90.00
#
_symmetry.space_group_name_H-M   'P 1'
#
loop_
_entity.id
_entity.type
_entity.pdbx_description
1 polymer ?
#
loop_
_entity_poly.entity_id
_entity_poly.type
_entity_poly.pdbx_seq_one_letter_code
_entity_poly.pdbx_strand_id
1 'polypeptide(L)'
;MFLVEIQALTVPSKSSMTRVYSDRIDAARVSRVAAVLEKRIGLRFSDQDIYINVAGGVRLSESAIDLALAAALYSARTDMPSPAGTALIGELSLAGEIRPVNRLKPRVRAATGLGFSRVYAPEANDGAVCVRDVRDLAGLLFGKEAKVDGAFRAGGSAARGADADADDAPDPISRKDSGHEA
;
A
#
# COMPACT_ATOMS: atom_id res chain seq x y z
N MET A 1 -3.72 28.03 11.46
CA MET A 1 -3.66 26.58 11.24
C MET A 1 -4.38 26.32 9.93
N PHE A 2 -3.81 25.51 9.03
CA PHE A 2 -4.38 25.20 7.73
C PHE A 2 -4.37 23.68 7.55
N LEU A 3 -5.27 23.18 6.71
CA LEU A 3 -5.31 21.79 6.29
C LEU A 3 -4.57 21.64 4.96
N VAL A 4 -3.95 20.50 4.76
CA VAL A 4 -3.26 20.15 3.53
C VAL A 4 -3.73 18.79 3.06
N GLU A 5 -3.79 18.60 1.76
CA GLU A 5 -4.06 17.32 1.15
C GLU A 5 -2.73 16.63 0.80
N ILE A 6 -2.60 15.37 1.24
CA ILE A 6 -1.48 14.50 0.89
C ILE A 6 -2.02 13.43 -0.05
N GLN A 7 -1.44 13.37 -1.23
CA GLN A 7 -1.74 12.38 -2.25
C GLN A 7 -0.59 11.40 -2.38
N ALA A 8 -0.89 10.11 -2.52
CA ALA A 8 0.09 9.08 -2.77
C ALA A 8 -0.29 8.27 -4.02
N LEU A 9 0.72 7.80 -4.73
CA LEU A 9 0.60 6.84 -5.82
C LEU A 9 1.68 5.78 -5.64
N THR A 10 1.31 4.52 -5.82
CA THR A 10 2.27 3.42 -5.86
C THR A 10 2.19 2.70 -7.19
N VAL A 11 3.34 2.39 -7.77
CA VAL A 11 3.44 1.64 -9.02
C VAL A 11 4.47 0.53 -8.88
N PRO A 12 4.31 -0.61 -9.56
CA PRO A 12 5.32 -1.66 -9.53
C PRO A 12 6.69 -1.13 -9.91
N SER A 13 7.68 -1.36 -9.06
CA SER A 13 9.05 -0.92 -9.34
C SER A 13 9.67 -1.76 -10.44
N LYS A 14 10.35 -1.10 -11.38
CA LYS A 14 11.15 -1.77 -12.43
C LYS A 14 12.53 -2.19 -11.94
N SER A 15 12.89 -1.81 -10.72
CA SER A 15 14.17 -2.14 -10.08
C SER A 15 13.95 -3.02 -8.85
N SER A 16 15.02 -3.64 -8.37
CA SER A 16 14.98 -4.40 -7.11
C SER A 16 14.89 -3.52 -5.86
N MET A 17 14.88 -2.20 -6.01
CA MET A 17 14.84 -1.25 -4.90
C MET A 17 13.65 -0.31 -5.06
N THR A 18 12.88 -0.14 -3.98
CA THR A 18 11.84 0.88 -3.86
C THR A 18 12.43 2.28 -3.97
N ARG A 19 11.85 3.11 -4.80
CA ARG A 19 12.20 4.53 -4.92
C ARG A 19 11.07 5.37 -4.36
N VAL A 20 11.43 6.44 -3.65
CA VAL A 20 10.49 7.41 -3.11
C VAL A 20 10.71 8.76 -3.77
N TYR A 21 9.68 9.23 -4.44
CA TYR A 21 9.62 10.54 -5.10
C TYR A 21 8.73 11.47 -4.28
N SER A 22 9.34 12.34 -3.51
CA SER A 22 8.65 13.29 -2.63
C SER A 22 9.51 14.53 -2.45
N ASP A 23 8.97 15.70 -2.77
CA ASP A 23 9.68 16.99 -2.69
C ASP A 23 9.22 17.85 -1.50
N ARG A 24 8.05 17.61 -0.96
CA ARG A 24 7.42 18.39 0.14
C ARG A 24 7.39 17.67 1.47
N ILE A 25 7.53 16.37 1.48
CA ILE A 25 7.73 15.53 2.66
C ILE A 25 9.07 14.83 2.49
N ASP A 26 9.85 14.74 3.56
CA ASP A 26 11.13 14.03 3.54
C ASP A 26 10.94 12.57 3.09
N ALA A 27 11.68 12.15 2.07
CA ALA A 27 11.62 10.80 1.52
C ALA A 27 11.94 9.72 2.57
N ALA A 28 12.84 10.00 3.53
CA ALA A 28 13.11 9.09 4.64
C ALA A 28 11.90 8.93 5.57
N ARG A 29 11.08 9.97 5.74
CA ARG A 29 9.80 9.89 6.46
C ARG A 29 8.82 9.00 5.73
N VAL A 30 8.65 9.17 4.43
CA VAL A 30 7.77 8.32 3.61
C VAL A 30 8.20 6.86 3.69
N SER A 31 9.49 6.57 3.52
CA SER A 31 10.05 5.22 3.64
C SER A 31 9.80 4.60 5.02
N ARG A 32 9.95 5.40 6.09
CA ARG A 32 9.66 4.95 7.47
C ARG A 32 8.20 4.58 7.65
N VAL A 33 7.26 5.42 7.20
CA VAL A 33 5.82 5.14 7.30
C VAL A 33 5.45 3.90 6.49
N ALA A 34 5.96 3.75 5.27
CA ALA A 34 5.76 2.57 4.43
C ALA A 34 6.28 1.29 5.13
N ALA A 35 7.48 1.34 5.72
CA ALA A 35 8.05 0.21 6.47
C ALA A 35 7.21 -0.18 7.70
N VAL A 36 6.62 0.79 8.40
CA VAL A 36 5.71 0.52 9.53
C VAL A 36 4.44 -0.16 9.02
N LEU A 37 3.82 0.31 7.94
CA LEU A 37 2.64 -0.32 7.34
C LEU A 37 2.96 -1.74 6.88
N GLU A 38 4.10 -1.96 6.21
CA GLU A 38 4.54 -3.28 5.78
C GLU A 38 4.71 -4.24 6.97
N LYS A 39 5.41 -3.80 8.01
CA LYS A 39 5.69 -4.64 9.18
C LYS A 39 4.48 -4.91 10.07
N ARG A 40 3.57 -3.95 10.22
CA ARG A 40 2.48 -4.01 11.21
C ARG A 40 1.16 -4.53 10.66
N ILE A 41 0.87 -4.28 9.39
CA ILE A 41 -0.36 -4.69 8.75
C ILE A 41 -0.15 -5.51 7.46
N GLY A 42 1.10 -5.84 7.12
CA GLY A 42 1.42 -6.68 5.97
C GLY A 42 1.27 -6.00 4.60
N LEU A 43 1.15 -4.67 4.58
CA LEU A 43 0.97 -3.92 3.35
C LEU A 43 2.32 -3.71 2.65
N ARG A 44 2.64 -4.54 1.68
CA ARG A 44 3.96 -4.61 1.05
C ARG A 44 4.24 -3.41 0.14
N PHE A 45 5.40 -2.77 0.35
CA PHE A 45 5.91 -1.67 -0.47
C PHE A 45 7.28 -1.97 -1.10
N SER A 46 7.93 -3.07 -0.72
CA SER A 46 9.29 -3.41 -1.17
C SER A 46 9.42 -3.65 -2.68
N ASP A 47 8.31 -3.78 -3.40
CA ASP A 47 8.20 -3.94 -4.84
C ASP A 47 7.55 -2.74 -5.55
N GLN A 48 7.45 -1.60 -4.87
CA GLN A 48 6.73 -0.42 -5.37
C GLN A 48 7.63 0.81 -5.43
N ASP A 49 7.51 1.60 -6.47
CA ASP A 49 7.94 2.99 -6.47
C ASP A 49 6.81 3.86 -5.88
N ILE A 50 7.16 4.78 -5.00
CA ILE A 50 6.23 5.60 -4.23
C ILE A 50 6.34 7.06 -4.66
N TYR A 51 5.22 7.67 -5.03
CA TYR A 51 5.12 9.08 -5.38
C TYR A 51 4.22 9.79 -4.38
N ILE A 52 4.72 10.89 -3.80
CA ILE A 52 3.96 11.72 -2.86
C ILE A 52 3.85 13.13 -3.40
N ASN A 53 2.64 13.65 -3.41
CA ASN A 53 2.33 15.04 -3.72
C ASN A 53 1.61 15.71 -2.56
N VAL A 54 1.97 16.96 -2.27
CA VAL A 54 1.29 17.81 -1.28
C VAL A 54 0.60 18.94 -2.02
N ALA A 55 -0.73 18.98 -1.96
CA ALA A 55 -1.50 20.02 -2.60
C ALA A 55 -1.16 21.39 -2.01
N GLY A 56 -1.03 22.41 -2.87
CA GLY A 56 -0.62 23.75 -2.47
C GLY A 56 0.88 23.94 -2.26
N GLY A 57 1.70 22.91 -2.49
CA GLY A 57 3.16 23.01 -2.54
C GLY A 57 3.85 23.35 -1.21
N VAL A 58 3.17 23.23 -0.08
CA VAL A 58 3.69 23.53 1.26
C VAL A 58 4.61 22.39 1.73
N ARG A 59 5.80 22.73 2.23
CA ARG A 59 6.68 21.74 2.85
C ARG A 59 6.18 21.32 4.23
N LEU A 60 6.08 20.02 4.45
CA LEU A 60 5.55 19.42 5.66
C LEU A 60 6.67 18.73 6.44
N SER A 61 7.03 19.29 7.60
CA SER A 61 8.05 18.74 8.50
C SER A 61 7.48 18.23 9.83
N GLU A 62 6.27 18.62 10.19
CA GLU A 62 5.62 18.22 11.43
C GLU A 62 5.28 16.73 11.46
N SER A 63 5.41 16.08 12.63
CA SER A 63 5.02 14.67 12.81
C SER A 63 3.51 14.44 12.78
N ALA A 64 2.71 15.50 12.98
CA ALA A 64 1.24 15.44 12.94
C ALA A 64 0.66 14.94 11.62
N ILE A 65 1.44 14.93 10.54
CA ILE A 65 1.02 14.44 9.21
C ILE A 65 1.15 12.93 9.04
N ASP A 66 1.83 12.22 9.93
CA ASP A 66 2.19 10.82 9.71
C ASP A 66 0.94 9.93 9.56
N LEU A 67 -0.14 10.22 10.32
CA LEU A 67 -1.39 9.48 10.18
C LEU A 67 -2.04 9.69 8.81
N ALA A 68 -2.02 10.91 8.29
CA ALA A 68 -2.54 11.22 6.96
C ALA A 68 -1.68 10.58 5.85
N LEU A 69 -0.36 10.60 6.01
CA LEU A 69 0.58 9.95 5.10
C LEU A 69 0.38 8.43 5.08
N ALA A 70 0.17 7.81 6.26
CA ALA A 70 -0.12 6.39 6.37
C ALA A 70 -1.43 6.02 5.65
N ALA A 71 -2.49 6.83 5.82
CA ALA A 71 -3.75 6.62 5.12
C ALA A 71 -3.63 6.78 3.61
N ALA A 72 -2.89 7.80 3.14
CA ALA A 72 -2.64 8.02 1.72
C ALA A 72 -1.86 6.85 1.08
N LEU A 73 -0.81 6.36 1.75
CA LEU A 73 -0.05 5.20 1.30
C LEU A 73 -0.91 3.92 1.30
N TYR A 74 -1.74 3.72 2.32
CA TYR A 74 -2.66 2.60 2.39
C TYR A 74 -3.65 2.64 1.22
N SER A 75 -4.31 3.78 1.02
CA SER A 75 -5.24 4.02 -0.08
C SER A 75 -4.61 3.73 -1.45
N ALA A 76 -3.41 4.29 -1.71
CA ALA A 76 -2.69 4.08 -2.96
C ALA A 76 -2.30 2.62 -3.20
N ARG A 77 -1.93 1.90 -2.14
CA ARG A 77 -1.47 0.51 -2.26
C ARG A 77 -2.61 -0.50 -2.43
N THR A 78 -3.79 -0.16 -1.93
CA THR A 78 -4.98 -1.04 -1.95
C THR A 78 -6.02 -0.63 -2.99
N ASP A 79 -5.82 0.49 -3.69
CA ASP A 79 -6.80 1.11 -4.60
C ASP A 79 -8.14 1.42 -3.91
N MET A 80 -8.13 1.60 -2.59
CA MET A 80 -9.32 1.92 -1.81
C MET A 80 -9.33 3.42 -1.50
N PRO A 81 -10.34 4.19 -1.94
CA PRO A 81 -10.40 5.61 -1.66
C PRO A 81 -10.64 5.89 -0.18
N SER A 82 -9.98 6.88 0.36
CA SER A 82 -10.31 7.41 1.69
C SER A 82 -11.71 8.03 1.68
N PRO A 83 -12.52 7.85 2.74
CA PRO A 83 -13.85 8.45 2.81
C PRO A 83 -13.80 9.98 2.70
N ALA A 84 -14.71 10.55 1.92
CA ALA A 84 -14.80 12.00 1.76
C ALA A 84 -15.04 12.70 3.10
N GLY A 85 -14.55 13.95 3.25
CA GLY A 85 -14.71 14.74 4.47
C GLY A 85 -13.91 14.19 5.66
N THR A 86 -12.82 13.50 5.41
CA THR A 86 -11.93 12.92 6.43
C THR A 86 -10.71 13.82 6.67
N ALA A 87 -10.42 14.12 7.93
CA ALA A 87 -9.17 14.75 8.38
C ALA A 87 -8.44 13.82 9.34
N LEU A 88 -7.12 13.78 9.25
CA LEU A 88 -6.25 12.84 9.97
C LEU A 88 -5.13 13.60 10.68
N ILE A 89 -4.95 13.36 11.97
CA ILE A 89 -3.99 14.09 12.81
C ILE A 89 -3.31 13.08 13.74
N GLY A 90 -1.99 12.92 13.65
CA GLY A 90 -1.27 12.04 14.57
C GLY A 90 0.14 11.75 14.09
N GLU A 91 1.02 11.45 15.05
CA GLU A 91 2.38 10.97 14.81
C GLU A 91 2.41 9.45 14.81
N LEU A 92 3.12 8.84 13.88
CA LEU A 92 3.27 7.40 13.79
C LEU A 92 4.60 6.94 14.37
N SER A 93 4.54 6.10 15.42
CA SER A 93 5.71 5.46 15.99
C SER A 93 6.17 4.25 15.17
N LEU A 94 7.43 3.81 15.36
CA LEU A 94 7.94 2.58 14.75
C LEU A 94 7.22 1.31 15.23
N ALA A 95 6.57 1.39 16.40
CA ALA A 95 5.71 0.30 16.91
C ALA A 95 4.35 0.23 16.20
N GLY A 96 4.00 1.22 15.37
CA GLY A 96 2.70 1.32 14.69
C GLY A 96 1.64 2.04 15.49
N GLU A 97 1.98 2.59 16.66
CA GLU A 97 1.09 3.36 17.51
C GLU A 97 0.91 4.78 16.98
N ILE A 98 -0.28 5.32 17.14
CA ILE A 98 -0.57 6.73 16.84
C ILE A 98 -0.43 7.55 18.12
N ARG A 99 0.48 8.50 18.11
CA ARG A 99 0.84 9.32 19.25
C ARG A 99 0.25 10.70 19.20
N PRO A 100 -0.07 11.29 20.38
CA PRO A 100 -0.51 12.66 20.48
C PRO A 100 0.52 13.64 19.90
N VAL A 101 0.01 14.72 19.34
CA VAL A 101 0.80 15.82 18.77
C VAL A 101 0.52 17.12 19.45
N ASN A 102 1.44 18.05 19.36
CA ASN A 102 1.26 19.38 19.92
C ASN A 102 0.00 20.05 19.36
N ARG A 103 -0.75 20.74 20.24
CA ARG A 103 -1.95 21.50 19.89
C ARG A 103 -3.05 20.65 19.24
N LEU A 104 -3.24 19.40 19.69
CA LEU A 104 -4.23 18.48 19.12
C LEU A 104 -5.64 19.07 19.10
N LYS A 105 -6.15 19.57 20.25
CA LYS A 105 -7.50 20.16 20.32
C LYS A 105 -7.74 21.29 19.32
N PRO A 106 -6.87 22.33 19.21
CA PRO A 106 -7.02 23.34 18.17
C PRO A 106 -7.01 22.78 16.74
N ARG A 107 -6.28 21.71 16.48
CA ARG A 107 -6.23 21.05 15.14
C ARG A 107 -7.57 20.38 14.83
N VAL A 108 -8.13 19.63 15.79
CA VAL A 108 -9.45 18.98 15.64
C VAL A 108 -10.53 20.03 15.38
N ARG A 109 -10.57 21.09 16.19
CA ARG A 109 -11.54 22.19 16.02
C ARG A 109 -11.40 22.88 14.67
N ALA A 110 -10.17 23.11 14.19
CA ALA A 110 -9.94 23.70 12.87
C ALA A 110 -10.48 22.81 11.75
N ALA A 111 -10.25 21.49 11.81
CA ALA A 111 -10.77 20.54 10.84
C ALA A 111 -12.30 20.53 10.83
N THR A 112 -12.93 20.42 12.01
CA THR A 112 -14.39 20.45 12.14
C THR A 112 -14.98 21.79 11.65
N GLY A 113 -14.34 22.92 11.99
CA GLY A 113 -14.76 24.26 11.55
C GLY A 113 -14.65 24.48 10.04
N LEU A 114 -13.80 23.72 9.34
CA LEU A 114 -13.67 23.69 7.88
C LEU A 114 -14.62 22.69 7.21
N GLY A 115 -15.52 22.03 7.97
CA GLY A 115 -16.56 21.16 7.44
C GLY A 115 -16.16 19.69 7.30
N PHE A 116 -15.01 19.28 7.86
CA PHE A 116 -14.65 17.85 7.87
C PHE A 116 -15.53 17.11 8.89
N SER A 117 -16.33 16.18 8.41
CA SER A 117 -17.30 15.44 9.22
C SER A 117 -16.68 14.28 10.01
N ARG A 118 -15.50 13.84 9.61
CA ARG A 118 -14.75 12.76 10.25
C ARG A 118 -13.34 13.22 10.55
N VAL A 119 -13.02 13.38 11.83
CA VAL A 119 -11.67 13.73 12.27
C VAL A 119 -11.11 12.57 13.05
N TYR A 120 -10.00 12.00 12.61
CA TYR A 120 -9.30 10.90 13.26
C TYR A 120 -8.06 11.41 13.96
N ALA A 121 -7.89 11.03 15.22
CA ALA A 121 -6.80 11.51 16.07
C ALA A 121 -6.41 10.45 17.12
N PRO A 122 -5.25 10.54 17.78
CA PRO A 122 -4.84 9.59 18.81
C PRO A 122 -5.73 9.60 20.07
N GLU A 123 -6.56 10.63 20.24
CA GLU A 123 -7.45 10.79 21.38
C GLU A 123 -8.85 11.22 20.92
N ALA A 124 -9.88 10.70 21.58
CA ALA A 124 -11.27 11.05 21.34
C ALA A 124 -11.63 12.38 22.00
N ASN A 125 -11.09 13.50 21.50
CA ASN A 125 -11.35 14.84 21.98
C ASN A 125 -12.08 15.68 20.94
N ASP A 126 -12.96 16.56 21.38
CA ASP A 126 -13.68 17.55 20.53
C ASP A 126 -14.38 16.90 19.31
N GLY A 127 -14.91 15.67 19.47
CA GLY A 127 -15.61 14.95 18.39
C GLY A 127 -14.70 14.14 17.46
N ALA A 128 -13.40 14.08 17.73
CA ALA A 128 -12.50 13.21 16.98
C ALA A 128 -12.71 11.72 17.33
N VAL A 129 -12.58 10.87 16.33
CA VAL A 129 -12.56 9.41 16.48
C VAL A 129 -11.14 8.97 16.86
N CYS A 130 -11.03 8.19 17.93
CA CYS A 130 -9.73 7.71 18.41
C CYS A 130 -9.17 6.65 17.46
N VAL A 131 -7.90 6.82 17.05
CA VAL A 131 -7.09 5.85 16.32
C VAL A 131 -5.84 5.58 17.14
N ARG A 132 -5.69 4.37 17.65
CA ARG A 132 -4.58 3.98 18.53
C ARG A 132 -3.36 3.49 17.77
N ASP A 133 -3.60 2.81 16.65
CA ASP A 133 -2.55 2.23 15.83
C ASP A 133 -2.95 2.12 14.34
N VAL A 134 -2.04 1.65 13.50
CA VAL A 134 -2.26 1.51 12.05
C VAL A 134 -3.29 0.44 11.68
N ARG A 135 -3.60 -0.51 12.58
CA ARG A 135 -4.67 -1.51 12.37
C ARG A 135 -6.03 -0.86 12.57
N ASP A 136 -6.16 -0.05 13.64
CA ASP A 136 -7.34 0.78 13.86
C ASP A 136 -7.58 1.71 12.66
N LEU A 137 -6.52 2.35 12.13
CA LEU A 137 -6.61 3.19 10.94
C LEU A 137 -7.19 2.42 9.76
N ALA A 138 -6.64 1.25 9.44
CA ALA A 138 -7.08 0.42 8.31
C ALA A 138 -8.56 -0.01 8.50
N GLY A 139 -8.93 -0.45 9.70
CA GLY A 139 -10.29 -0.88 10.02
C GLY A 139 -11.32 0.23 9.98
N LEU A 140 -10.98 1.43 10.48
CA LEU A 140 -11.90 2.57 10.59
C LEU A 140 -12.12 3.30 9.25
N LEU A 141 -11.06 3.43 8.44
CA LEU A 141 -11.16 4.13 7.16
C LEU A 141 -11.59 3.22 6.02
N PHE A 142 -11.07 2.00 5.98
CA PHE A 142 -11.19 1.13 4.81
C PHE A 142 -12.00 -0.15 5.06
N GLY A 143 -12.47 -0.35 6.29
CA GLY A 143 -13.29 -1.51 6.68
C GLY A 143 -12.46 -2.77 7.01
N LYS A 144 -13.11 -3.75 7.64
CA LYS A 144 -12.44 -4.97 8.11
C LYS A 144 -11.96 -5.90 6.99
N GLU A 145 -12.41 -5.69 5.76
CA GLU A 145 -12.08 -6.53 4.60
C GLU A 145 -10.77 -6.13 3.89
N ALA A 146 -10.12 -5.09 4.33
CA ALA A 146 -8.80 -4.73 3.85
C ALA A 146 -7.71 -5.67 4.40
N LYS A 147 -7.92 -6.98 4.32
CA LYS A 147 -6.84 -7.95 4.29
C LYS A 147 -6.22 -7.87 2.91
N VAL A 148 -5.14 -7.13 2.81
CA VAL A 148 -4.27 -7.24 1.65
C VAL A 148 -3.66 -8.62 1.70
N ASP A 149 -4.24 -9.55 0.95
CA ASP A 149 -3.58 -10.81 0.65
C ASP A 149 -2.29 -10.45 -0.09
N GLY A 150 -1.19 -10.51 0.64
CA GLY A 150 0.16 -10.33 0.11
C GLY A 150 0.62 -11.49 -0.77
N ALA A 151 -0.30 -12.09 -1.53
CA ALA A 151 -0.02 -13.05 -2.56
C ALA A 151 -0.32 -12.41 -3.92
N PHE A 152 0.60 -11.61 -4.42
CA PHE A 152 0.74 -11.49 -5.86
C PHE A 152 1.02 -12.90 -6.39
N ARG A 153 -0.01 -13.57 -6.91
CA ARG A 153 0.16 -14.76 -7.73
C ARG A 153 0.97 -14.32 -8.94
N ALA A 154 2.26 -14.62 -8.93
CA ALA A 154 3.05 -14.64 -10.13
C ALA A 154 2.26 -15.43 -11.17
N GLY A 155 2.01 -14.79 -12.32
CA GLY A 155 1.19 -15.34 -13.38
C GLY A 155 1.57 -16.77 -13.68
N GLY A 156 0.65 -17.68 -13.41
CA GLY A 156 0.76 -19.06 -13.82
C GLY A 156 0.80 -19.11 -15.33
N SER A 157 1.93 -19.52 -15.85
CA SER A 157 2.05 -20.03 -17.20
C SER A 157 0.94 -21.04 -17.43
N ALA A 158 0.01 -20.72 -18.32
CA ALA A 158 -0.98 -21.65 -18.80
C ALA A 158 -0.25 -22.78 -19.55
N ALA A 159 -0.07 -23.89 -18.87
CA ALA A 159 0.19 -25.13 -19.53
C ALA A 159 -1.07 -25.51 -20.33
N ARG A 160 -0.98 -25.37 -21.64
CA ARG A 160 -1.96 -25.97 -22.54
C ARG A 160 -1.77 -27.47 -22.44
N GLY A 161 -2.78 -28.14 -21.89
CA GLY A 161 -2.96 -29.57 -22.01
C GLY A 161 -3.11 -29.91 -23.51
N ALA A 162 -2.24 -30.76 -23.97
CA ALA A 162 -2.46 -31.51 -25.20
C ALA A 162 -3.25 -32.75 -24.80
N ASP A 163 -4.46 -32.83 -25.24
CA ASP A 163 -5.21 -34.07 -25.24
C ASP A 163 -4.59 -35.00 -26.27
N ALA A 164 -4.27 -36.17 -25.77
CA ALA A 164 -3.91 -37.32 -26.52
C ALA A 164 -5.16 -37.92 -27.15
N ASP A 165 -5.07 -38.37 -28.36
CA ASP A 165 -5.86 -39.49 -28.80
C ASP A 165 -4.94 -40.57 -29.38
N ALA A 166 -5.29 -41.71 -28.92
CA ALA A 166 -4.69 -43.00 -29.12
C ALA A 166 -4.90 -43.53 -30.54
N ASP A 167 -4.25 -44.61 -30.72
CA ASP A 167 -4.43 -45.68 -31.71
C ASP A 167 -3.50 -45.61 -32.94
N ASP A 168 -2.63 -46.43 -33.06
CA ASP A 168 -2.71 -47.72 -33.71
C ASP A 168 -1.28 -48.28 -33.98
N ALA A 169 -0.99 -49.39 -33.43
CA ALA A 169 0.08 -50.25 -33.89
C ALA A 169 -0.46 -51.09 -35.07
N PRO A 170 0.32 -51.68 -35.97
CA PRO A 170 1.31 -52.70 -35.64
C PRO A 170 2.59 -52.73 -36.49
N ASP A 171 3.60 -53.34 -35.91
CA ASP A 171 4.68 -54.12 -36.51
C ASP A 171 4.14 -55.18 -37.54
N PRO A 172 4.92 -55.83 -38.37
CA PRO A 172 6.37 -56.05 -38.43
C PRO A 172 6.93 -56.23 -39.86
N ILE A 173 8.11 -56.80 -39.92
CA ILE A 173 8.72 -57.62 -40.99
C ILE A 173 9.76 -56.89 -41.86
N SER A 174 11.04 -57.13 -41.57
CA SER A 174 11.89 -58.23 -42.06
C SER A 174 12.66 -57.96 -43.33
N ARG A 175 13.90 -58.28 -43.20
CA ARG A 175 14.84 -58.79 -44.21
C ARG A 175 15.68 -57.77 -44.99
N LYS A 176 16.91 -57.92 -44.71
CA LYS A 176 17.95 -58.63 -45.39
C LYS A 176 18.77 -57.78 -46.37
N ASP A 177 19.97 -57.88 -46.06
CA ASP A 177 21.10 -58.41 -46.79
C ASP A 177 22.00 -57.43 -47.56
N SER A 178 23.24 -57.71 -47.22
CA SER A 178 24.44 -57.76 -48.07
C SER A 178 24.89 -56.39 -48.62
N GLY A 179 26.05 -55.96 -48.38
CA GLY A 179 27.32 -56.65 -48.62
C GLY A 179 28.17 -55.70 -49.41
N HIS A 180 29.43 -55.84 -49.12
CA HIS A 180 30.59 -55.66 -49.99
C HIS A 180 31.16 -54.26 -50.26
N GLU A 181 32.27 -54.13 -49.73
CA GLU A 181 33.58 -53.90 -50.46
C GLU A 181 33.80 -52.46 -51.00
N ALA A 182 34.69 -51.80 -50.49
CA ALA A 182 36.09 -51.60 -50.90
C ALA A 182 36.73 -50.60 -49.90
#